data_8d9c5159a038e335cd0b62af34c2a19e
#
_entry.id   8d9c5159a038e335cd0b62af34c2a19e
#
_cell.length_a   1.000
_cell.length_b   1.000
_cell.length_c   1.000
_cell.angle_alpha   90.00
_cell.angle_beta   90.00
_cell.angle_gamma   90.00
#
_symmetry.space_group_name_H-M   'P 1'
#
loop_
_entity.id
_entity.type
_entity.pdbx_description
1 polymer ?
#
loop_
_entity_poly.entity_id
_entity_poly.type
_entity_poly.pdbx_seq_one_letter_code
_entity_poly.pdbx_strand_id
1 'polypeptide(L)'
;MGAGRSVHISELADIARPDIGVVTNVGTSHLEAFGTRDILTAEKLGISKFFDVGNSIIVNSDCDKLSRKNVEKIVPAGTDVVTVGSEVNDNIIVYNIGDFGIDGVSCSLDVKLGLTEYDGTYKLVIPVIGAHNLGNAALAIAAGVKLGINPADGIRALADTRFSSGRLEVIKTDRFTIIDDSYNASPESMKSGLKILNSSKASRRVAILGDMYELGDESEALHE
;
A
#
# COMPACT_ATOMS: atom_id res chain seq x y z
N MET A 1 -9.92 5.63 -4.48
CA MET A 1 -11.37 5.31 -4.41
C MET A 1 -11.64 4.52 -3.14
N GLY A 2 -12.70 4.80 -2.38
CA GLY A 2 -13.05 4.10 -1.14
C GLY A 2 -14.17 3.09 -1.38
N ALA A 3 -14.05 1.88 -0.82
CA ALA A 3 -15.07 0.83 -0.89
C ALA A 3 -15.97 0.94 0.35
N GLY A 4 -17.14 1.55 0.24
CA GLY A 4 -18.12 1.63 1.33
C GLY A 4 -19.33 0.69 1.17
N ARG A 5 -19.54 0.12 -0.02
CA ARG A 5 -20.58 -0.85 -0.36
C ARG A 5 -20.19 -1.63 -1.61
N SER A 6 -20.87 -2.73 -1.87
CA SER A 6 -20.69 -3.51 -3.10
C SER A 6 -20.93 -2.66 -4.35
N VAL A 7 -20.17 -2.91 -5.40
CA VAL A 7 -20.12 -2.21 -6.71
C VAL A 7 -19.74 -0.73 -6.68
N HIS A 8 -19.35 -0.20 -5.52
CA HIS A 8 -19.00 1.22 -5.37
C HIS A 8 -17.74 1.60 -6.16
N ILE A 9 -16.69 0.77 -6.10
CA ILE A 9 -15.45 0.99 -6.87
C ILE A 9 -15.72 0.95 -8.37
N SER A 10 -16.54 0.02 -8.85
CA SER A 10 -16.87 -0.08 -10.27
C SER A 10 -17.73 1.08 -10.77
N GLU A 11 -18.61 1.65 -9.93
CA GLU A 11 -19.36 2.87 -10.25
C GLU A 11 -18.41 4.07 -10.39
N LEU A 12 -17.45 4.20 -9.47
CA LEU A 12 -16.43 5.25 -9.56
C LEU A 12 -15.49 5.05 -10.75
N ALA A 13 -15.17 3.80 -11.10
CA ALA A 13 -14.38 3.48 -12.28
C ALA A 13 -15.12 3.79 -13.59
N ASP A 14 -16.45 3.67 -13.61
CA ASP A 14 -17.27 4.05 -14.78
C ASP A 14 -17.19 5.55 -15.07
N ILE A 15 -17.10 6.36 -14.00
CA ILE A 15 -16.95 7.81 -14.12
C ILE A 15 -15.51 8.18 -14.50
N ALA A 16 -14.52 7.60 -13.83
CA ALA A 16 -13.12 7.99 -13.97
C ALA A 16 -12.45 7.41 -15.21
N ARG A 17 -12.91 6.23 -15.70
CA ARG A 17 -12.34 5.50 -16.85
C ARG A 17 -10.81 5.44 -16.80
N PRO A 18 -10.23 4.89 -15.73
CA PRO A 18 -8.78 4.92 -15.56
C PRO A 18 -8.07 3.97 -16.55
N ASP A 19 -6.92 4.39 -17.07
CA ASP A 19 -6.01 3.55 -17.86
C ASP A 19 -5.08 2.73 -16.95
N ILE A 20 -4.84 3.22 -15.74
CA ILE A 20 -4.00 2.58 -14.72
C ILE A 20 -4.75 2.51 -13.41
N GLY A 21 -4.92 1.30 -12.89
CA GLY A 21 -5.46 1.05 -11.54
C GLY A 21 -4.35 0.61 -10.59
N VAL A 22 -4.38 1.07 -9.35
CA VAL A 22 -3.44 0.64 -8.31
C VAL A 22 -4.21 0.09 -7.11
N VAL A 23 -3.93 -1.15 -6.68
CA VAL A 23 -4.51 -1.76 -5.49
C VAL A 23 -3.40 -2.07 -4.49
N THR A 24 -3.37 -1.32 -3.41
CA THR A 24 -2.29 -1.38 -2.42
C THR A 24 -2.41 -2.55 -1.46
N ASN A 25 -3.63 -2.87 -1.02
CA ASN A 25 -3.87 -3.95 -0.06
C ASN A 25 -5.34 -4.39 -0.05
N VAL A 26 -5.57 -5.63 0.41
CA VAL A 26 -6.88 -6.17 0.79
C VAL A 26 -6.77 -6.71 2.22
N GLY A 27 -6.99 -5.83 3.20
CA GLY A 27 -7.00 -6.16 4.62
C GLY A 27 -8.37 -6.65 5.11
N THR A 28 -8.62 -6.46 6.40
CA THR A 28 -9.87 -6.81 7.08
C THR A 28 -10.82 -5.62 7.23
N SER A 29 -10.38 -4.40 6.91
CA SER A 29 -11.25 -3.21 6.96
C SER A 29 -12.47 -3.38 6.04
N HIS A 30 -13.64 -2.97 6.52
CA HIS A 30 -14.93 -3.08 5.83
C HIS A 30 -15.46 -4.52 5.68
N LEU A 31 -14.94 -5.52 6.42
CA LEU A 31 -15.46 -6.90 6.38
C LEU A 31 -16.94 -6.97 6.74
N GLU A 32 -17.42 -6.12 7.66
CA GLU A 32 -18.83 -6.03 8.00
C GLU A 32 -19.72 -5.77 6.78
N ALA A 33 -19.28 -4.88 5.88
CA ALA A 33 -20.03 -4.52 4.67
C ALA A 33 -19.93 -5.58 3.56
N PHE A 34 -18.82 -6.34 3.48
CA PHE A 34 -18.55 -7.25 2.37
C PHE A 34 -18.62 -8.74 2.75
N GLY A 35 -18.63 -9.08 4.03
CA GLY A 35 -18.70 -10.44 4.55
C GLY A 35 -17.41 -11.23 4.38
N THR A 36 -16.74 -11.20 3.23
CA THR A 36 -15.52 -11.96 2.98
C THR A 36 -14.43 -11.15 2.29
N ARG A 37 -13.16 -11.51 2.53
CA ARG A 37 -12.02 -10.89 1.83
C ARG A 37 -12.05 -11.16 0.32
N ASP A 38 -12.69 -12.23 -0.14
CA ASP A 38 -12.79 -12.54 -1.58
C ASP A 38 -13.73 -11.57 -2.27
N ILE A 39 -14.88 -11.26 -1.66
CA ILE A 39 -15.81 -10.25 -2.17
C ILE A 39 -15.15 -8.87 -2.15
N LEU A 40 -14.46 -8.51 -1.07
CA LEU A 40 -13.72 -7.25 -0.98
C LEU A 40 -12.60 -7.17 -2.03
N THR A 41 -11.94 -8.29 -2.35
CA THR A 41 -10.91 -8.33 -3.41
C THR A 41 -11.54 -8.04 -4.77
N ALA A 42 -12.65 -8.70 -5.11
CA ALA A 42 -13.37 -8.47 -6.35
C ALA A 42 -13.85 -7.02 -6.46
N GLU A 43 -14.34 -6.45 -5.35
CA GLU A 43 -14.75 -5.04 -5.29
C GLU A 43 -13.58 -4.10 -5.57
N LYS A 44 -12.43 -4.27 -4.91
CA LYS A 44 -11.25 -3.41 -5.14
C LYS A 44 -10.70 -3.54 -6.54
N LEU A 45 -10.68 -4.77 -7.10
CA LEU A 45 -10.28 -5.00 -8.50
C LEU A 45 -11.34 -4.49 -9.50
N GLY A 46 -12.54 -4.16 -9.05
CA GLY A 46 -13.57 -3.48 -9.85
C GLY A 46 -13.12 -2.15 -10.45
N ILE A 47 -12.00 -1.56 -9.99
CA ILE A 47 -11.35 -0.41 -10.63
C ILE A 47 -10.98 -0.70 -12.09
N SER A 48 -10.70 -1.95 -12.43
CA SER A 48 -10.33 -2.39 -13.78
C SER A 48 -11.51 -2.77 -14.66
N LYS A 49 -12.75 -2.67 -14.16
CA LYS A 49 -13.95 -3.18 -14.86
C LYS A 49 -14.11 -2.67 -16.29
N PHE A 50 -13.65 -1.46 -16.55
CA PHE A 50 -13.76 -0.79 -17.84
C PHE A 50 -12.41 -0.62 -18.55
N PHE A 51 -11.44 -1.47 -18.21
CA PHE A 51 -10.15 -1.45 -18.87
C PHE A 51 -10.25 -1.96 -20.31
N ASP A 52 -9.60 -1.23 -21.19
CA ASP A 52 -9.31 -1.68 -22.54
C ASP A 52 -8.03 -2.54 -22.58
N VAL A 53 -7.80 -3.22 -23.69
CA VAL A 53 -6.58 -4.00 -23.90
C VAL A 53 -5.36 -3.10 -23.78
N GLY A 54 -4.40 -3.48 -22.93
CA GLY A 54 -3.18 -2.72 -22.66
C GLY A 54 -3.27 -1.76 -21.48
N ASN A 55 -4.46 -1.51 -20.91
CA ASN A 55 -4.55 -0.84 -19.61
C ASN A 55 -3.89 -1.68 -18.51
N SER A 56 -3.36 -1.03 -17.48
CA SER A 56 -2.55 -1.69 -16.47
C SER A 56 -3.21 -1.72 -15.10
N ILE A 57 -3.14 -2.87 -14.42
CA ILE A 57 -3.44 -3.00 -12.98
C ILE A 57 -2.16 -3.27 -12.22
N ILE A 58 -1.84 -2.43 -11.24
CA ILE A 58 -0.64 -2.53 -10.41
C ILE A 58 -1.08 -2.98 -9.02
N VAL A 59 -0.51 -4.08 -8.52
CA VAL A 59 -0.94 -4.70 -7.28
C VAL A 59 0.23 -5.03 -6.36
N ASN A 60 -0.01 -4.96 -5.05
CA ASN A 60 0.92 -5.45 -4.04
C ASN A 60 0.77 -6.99 -3.90
N SER A 61 1.71 -7.75 -4.46
CA SER A 61 1.70 -9.21 -4.45
C SER A 61 2.06 -9.84 -3.10
N ASP A 62 2.63 -9.08 -2.16
CA ASP A 62 2.81 -9.54 -0.78
C ASP A 62 1.46 -9.68 -0.05
N CYS A 63 0.39 -9.11 -0.57
CA CYS A 63 -0.97 -9.39 -0.13
C CYS A 63 -1.45 -10.71 -0.76
N ASP A 64 -1.78 -11.70 0.07
CA ASP A 64 -2.23 -13.04 -0.33
C ASP A 64 -3.36 -13.05 -1.38
N LYS A 65 -4.24 -12.05 -1.33
CA LYS A 65 -5.36 -11.90 -2.26
C LYS A 65 -4.97 -11.28 -3.60
N LEU A 66 -3.82 -10.63 -3.68
CA LEU A 66 -3.38 -9.86 -4.85
C LEU A 66 -2.24 -10.54 -5.63
N SER A 67 -2.03 -11.86 -5.45
CA SER A 67 -1.12 -12.60 -6.31
C SER A 67 -1.54 -12.47 -7.79
N ARG A 68 -0.56 -12.43 -8.71
CA ARG A 68 -0.82 -12.36 -10.16
C ARG A 68 -1.93 -13.32 -10.59
N LYS A 69 -1.83 -14.60 -10.20
CA LYS A 69 -2.79 -15.65 -10.52
C LYS A 69 -4.23 -15.33 -10.06
N ASN A 70 -4.38 -14.68 -8.91
CA ASN A 70 -5.71 -14.32 -8.39
C ASN A 70 -6.28 -13.10 -9.12
N VAL A 71 -5.43 -12.12 -9.40
CA VAL A 71 -5.82 -10.89 -10.13
C VAL A 71 -6.27 -11.22 -11.55
N GLU A 72 -5.49 -12.02 -12.29
CA GLU A 72 -5.78 -12.41 -13.68
C GLU A 72 -7.12 -13.14 -13.86
N LYS A 73 -7.67 -13.75 -12.80
CA LYS A 73 -9.00 -14.39 -12.84
C LYS A 73 -10.15 -13.39 -12.79
N ILE A 74 -9.90 -12.17 -12.34
CA ILE A 74 -10.94 -11.18 -12.01
C ILE A 74 -10.93 -10.02 -13.01
N VAL A 75 -9.74 -9.57 -13.42
CA VAL A 75 -9.61 -8.42 -14.32
C VAL A 75 -9.96 -8.77 -15.76
N PRO A 76 -10.33 -7.80 -16.61
CA PRO A 76 -10.62 -8.04 -18.03
C PRO A 76 -9.44 -8.70 -18.76
N ALA A 77 -9.74 -9.53 -19.75
CA ALA A 77 -8.72 -10.17 -20.58
C ALA A 77 -7.90 -9.10 -21.35
N GLY A 78 -6.59 -9.27 -21.38
CA GLY A 78 -5.67 -8.30 -22.02
C GLY A 78 -5.24 -7.16 -21.10
N THR A 79 -5.69 -7.15 -19.83
CA THR A 79 -5.13 -6.24 -18.82
C THR A 79 -3.67 -6.60 -18.55
N ASP A 80 -2.80 -5.61 -18.54
CA ASP A 80 -1.42 -5.76 -18.13
C ASP A 80 -1.34 -5.77 -16.59
N VAL A 81 -1.04 -6.94 -16.01
CA VAL A 81 -0.93 -7.12 -14.56
C VAL A 81 0.51 -6.90 -14.11
N VAL A 82 0.74 -5.82 -13.37
CA VAL A 82 2.05 -5.48 -12.77
C VAL A 82 2.03 -5.81 -11.29
N THR A 83 2.94 -6.68 -10.87
CA THR A 83 3.10 -7.06 -9.46
C THR A 83 4.29 -6.34 -8.82
N VAL A 84 4.09 -5.87 -7.61
CA VAL A 84 5.10 -5.26 -6.75
C VAL A 84 5.11 -6.02 -5.43
N GLY A 85 6.24 -6.56 -5.04
CA GLY A 85 6.36 -7.34 -3.81
C GLY A 85 7.78 -7.80 -3.53
N SER A 86 7.91 -8.85 -2.72
CA SER A 86 9.20 -9.40 -2.29
C SER A 86 9.65 -10.64 -3.05
N GLU A 87 8.80 -11.19 -3.93
CA GLU A 87 9.07 -12.42 -4.63
C GLU A 87 9.88 -12.20 -5.92
N VAL A 88 10.71 -13.18 -6.28
CA VAL A 88 11.62 -13.10 -7.45
C VAL A 88 10.89 -12.90 -8.78
N ASN A 89 9.62 -13.29 -8.86
CA ASN A 89 8.79 -13.21 -10.07
C ASN A 89 7.96 -11.90 -10.14
N ASP A 90 8.12 -11.00 -9.18
CA ASP A 90 7.48 -9.70 -9.24
C ASP A 90 8.12 -8.80 -10.30
N ASN A 91 7.31 -7.91 -10.87
CA ASN A 91 7.79 -6.91 -11.82
C ASN A 91 8.63 -5.82 -11.15
N ILE A 92 8.33 -5.49 -9.89
CA ILE A 92 9.21 -4.70 -9.03
C ILE A 92 9.41 -5.46 -7.74
N ILE A 93 10.67 -5.80 -7.47
CA ILE A 93 11.06 -6.53 -6.27
C ILE A 93 11.57 -5.54 -5.22
N VAL A 94 10.99 -5.61 -4.02
CA VAL A 94 11.39 -4.80 -2.86
C VAL A 94 12.21 -5.67 -1.91
N TYR A 95 13.47 -5.32 -1.67
CA TYR A 95 14.37 -6.09 -0.84
C TYR A 95 15.41 -5.22 -0.13
N ASN A 96 16.26 -5.78 0.73
CA ASN A 96 17.25 -5.05 1.54
C ASN A 96 16.62 -3.89 2.33
N ILE A 97 15.54 -4.18 3.06
CA ILE A 97 14.79 -3.19 3.82
C ILE A 97 15.65 -2.67 4.98
N GLY A 98 15.84 -1.36 5.04
CA GLY A 98 16.40 -0.63 6.16
C GLY A 98 15.32 0.19 6.87
N ASP A 99 15.24 0.08 8.18
CA ASP A 99 14.32 0.84 9.03
C ASP A 99 15.14 1.70 10.00
N PHE A 100 15.03 3.01 9.84
CA PHE A 100 15.73 4.01 10.66
C PHE A 100 14.82 4.60 11.76
N GLY A 101 13.71 3.92 12.04
CA GLY A 101 12.71 4.37 13.00
C GLY A 101 12.01 5.64 12.52
N ILE A 102 12.08 6.69 13.35
CA ILE A 102 11.42 7.97 13.04
C ILE A 102 12.12 8.78 11.93
N ASP A 103 13.28 8.36 11.49
CA ASP A 103 14.07 9.07 10.47
C ASP A 103 13.83 8.52 9.05
N GLY A 104 12.97 7.53 8.92
CA GLY A 104 12.54 7.01 7.62
C GLY A 104 12.90 5.56 7.37
N VAL A 105 12.68 5.13 6.12
CA VAL A 105 12.93 3.75 5.67
C VAL A 105 13.63 3.74 4.30
N SER A 106 14.32 2.63 4.00
CA SER A 106 14.96 2.43 2.71
C SER A 106 14.80 1.01 2.21
N CYS A 107 14.96 0.81 0.90
CA CYS A 107 15.09 -0.51 0.29
C CYS A 107 15.88 -0.44 -1.02
N SER A 108 16.18 -1.60 -1.56
CA SER A 108 16.55 -1.78 -2.96
C SER A 108 15.31 -2.15 -3.75
N LEU A 109 15.19 -1.61 -4.97
CA LEU A 109 14.16 -1.95 -5.94
C LEU A 109 14.83 -2.58 -7.15
N ASP A 110 14.34 -3.74 -7.58
CA ASP A 110 14.72 -4.34 -8.85
C ASP A 110 13.54 -4.23 -9.80
N VAL A 111 13.62 -3.34 -10.77
CA VAL A 111 12.55 -2.99 -11.72
C VAL A 111 12.70 -3.86 -12.97
N LYS A 112 11.66 -4.61 -13.33
CA LYS A 112 11.59 -5.57 -14.45
C LYS A 112 10.25 -5.42 -15.20
N LEU A 113 10.05 -4.27 -15.80
CA LEU A 113 8.82 -3.95 -16.52
C LEU A 113 8.92 -4.20 -18.03
N GLY A 114 10.06 -4.71 -18.49
CA GLY A 114 10.34 -4.97 -19.92
C GLY A 114 10.62 -3.69 -20.72
N LEU A 115 10.95 -2.61 -20.02
CA LEU A 115 11.31 -1.32 -20.59
C LEU A 115 12.83 -1.13 -20.41
N THR A 116 13.61 -1.48 -21.42
CA THR A 116 15.08 -1.58 -21.35
C THR A 116 15.77 -0.35 -20.77
N GLU A 117 15.19 0.84 -20.94
CA GLU A 117 15.72 2.10 -20.40
C GLU A 117 15.39 2.32 -18.91
N TYR A 118 14.38 1.61 -18.37
CA TYR A 118 13.88 1.76 -17.00
C TYR A 118 14.16 0.52 -16.14
N ASP A 119 14.38 -0.63 -16.75
CA ASP A 119 14.70 -1.86 -16.02
C ASP A 119 16.09 -1.75 -15.38
N GLY A 120 16.18 -2.12 -14.11
CA GLY A 120 17.43 -2.03 -13.34
C GLY A 120 17.22 -2.01 -11.84
N THR A 121 18.34 -1.88 -11.11
CA THR A 121 18.34 -1.83 -9.66
C THR A 121 18.48 -0.39 -9.17
N TYR A 122 17.59 -0.01 -8.27
CA TYR A 122 17.52 1.33 -7.70
C TYR A 122 17.54 1.27 -6.17
N LYS A 123 18.07 2.32 -5.54
CA LYS A 123 17.97 2.50 -4.09
C LYS A 123 16.88 3.54 -3.79
N LEU A 124 15.91 3.14 -2.99
CA LEU A 124 14.85 4.01 -2.49
C LEU A 124 15.12 4.37 -1.03
N VAL A 125 15.01 5.66 -0.70
CA VAL A 125 15.03 6.19 0.67
C VAL A 125 13.88 7.17 0.77
N ILE A 126 12.98 6.97 1.74
CA ILE A 126 11.85 7.86 1.99
C ILE A 126 11.81 8.32 3.44
N PRO A 127 11.53 9.62 3.70
CA PRO A 127 11.55 10.20 5.04
C PRO A 127 10.23 9.96 5.79
N VAL A 128 9.67 8.76 5.67
CA VAL A 128 8.42 8.36 6.31
C VAL A 128 8.64 7.08 7.12
N ILE A 129 7.95 6.96 8.23
CA ILE A 129 8.10 5.80 9.12
C ILE A 129 7.26 4.60 8.67
N GLY A 130 7.74 3.41 9.00
CA GLY A 130 7.05 2.15 8.74
C GLY A 130 7.42 1.51 7.39
N ALA A 131 8.04 0.35 7.46
CA ALA A 131 8.54 -0.40 6.31
C ALA A 131 7.47 -0.74 5.25
N HIS A 132 6.18 -0.84 5.65
CA HIS A 132 5.07 -1.06 4.72
C HIS A 132 4.92 0.07 3.68
N ASN A 133 5.42 1.27 3.97
CA ASN A 133 5.39 2.39 3.04
C ASN A 133 6.38 2.24 1.87
N LEU A 134 7.36 1.33 1.99
CA LEU A 134 8.24 0.99 0.87
C LEU A 134 7.46 0.29 -0.25
N GLY A 135 6.53 -0.61 0.10
CA GLY A 135 5.62 -1.23 -0.88
C GLY A 135 4.72 -0.18 -1.55
N ASN A 136 4.15 0.75 -0.78
CA ASN A 136 3.34 1.85 -1.34
C ASN A 136 4.15 2.75 -2.28
N ALA A 137 5.39 3.07 -1.90
CA ALA A 137 6.30 3.85 -2.74
C ALA A 137 6.69 3.10 -4.03
N ALA A 138 6.96 1.80 -3.94
CA ALA A 138 7.25 0.97 -5.11
C ALA A 138 6.04 0.86 -6.07
N LEU A 139 4.81 0.78 -5.55
CA LEU A 139 3.58 0.85 -6.34
C LEU A 139 3.45 2.21 -7.06
N ALA A 140 3.78 3.31 -6.37
CA ALA A 140 3.78 4.63 -6.99
C ALA A 140 4.83 4.76 -8.09
N ILE A 141 6.04 4.19 -7.89
CA ILE A 141 7.09 4.14 -8.92
C ILE A 141 6.61 3.31 -10.12
N ALA A 142 5.96 2.15 -9.89
CA ALA A 142 5.40 1.34 -10.97
C ALA A 142 4.38 2.13 -11.80
N ALA A 143 3.49 2.88 -11.15
CA ALA A 143 2.52 3.74 -11.83
C ALA A 143 3.22 4.87 -12.62
N GLY A 144 4.24 5.49 -12.03
CA GLY A 144 5.06 6.50 -12.71
C GLY A 144 5.73 5.97 -13.97
N VAL A 145 6.32 4.77 -13.90
CA VAL A 145 6.95 4.11 -15.06
C VAL A 145 5.94 3.83 -16.16
N LYS A 146 4.73 3.39 -15.83
CA LYS A 146 3.64 3.21 -16.80
C LYS A 146 3.21 4.52 -17.46
N LEU A 147 3.46 5.65 -16.81
CA LEU A 147 3.24 7.02 -17.35
C LEU A 147 4.47 7.60 -18.05
N GLY A 148 5.56 6.81 -18.22
CA GLY A 148 6.79 7.26 -18.88
C GLY A 148 7.75 8.03 -17.96
N ILE A 149 7.56 7.99 -16.64
CA ILE A 149 8.45 8.63 -15.66
C ILE A 149 9.61 7.67 -15.38
N ASN A 150 10.85 8.17 -15.53
CA ASN A 150 12.04 7.40 -15.16
C ASN A 150 12.01 7.05 -13.65
N PRO A 151 12.30 5.79 -13.25
CA PRO A 151 12.32 5.38 -11.85
C PRO A 151 13.19 6.26 -10.96
N ALA A 152 14.34 6.73 -11.44
CA ALA A 152 15.22 7.62 -10.67
C ALA A 152 14.57 8.97 -10.37
N ASP A 153 13.75 9.49 -11.30
CA ASP A 153 13.00 10.74 -11.10
C ASP A 153 11.87 10.55 -10.10
N GLY A 154 11.14 9.44 -10.21
CA GLY A 154 10.12 9.05 -9.23
C GLY A 154 10.70 8.91 -7.82
N ILE A 155 11.85 8.26 -7.68
CA ILE A 155 12.57 8.10 -6.41
C ILE A 155 12.98 9.46 -5.83
N ARG A 156 13.50 10.37 -6.65
CA ARG A 156 13.84 11.72 -6.18
C ARG A 156 12.62 12.49 -5.68
N ALA A 157 11.50 12.38 -6.38
CA ALA A 157 10.25 13.02 -5.95
C ALA A 157 9.73 12.45 -4.62
N LEU A 158 9.90 11.16 -4.38
CA LEU A 158 9.50 10.52 -3.12
C LEU A 158 10.38 10.90 -1.93
N ALA A 159 11.60 11.42 -2.14
CA ALA A 159 12.47 11.89 -1.06
C ALA A 159 11.87 13.08 -0.29
N ASP A 160 10.95 13.81 -0.90
CA ASP A 160 10.24 14.93 -0.27
C ASP A 160 8.84 14.56 0.25
N THR A 161 8.50 13.26 0.24
CA THR A 161 7.18 12.77 0.67
C THR A 161 6.94 13.10 2.15
N ARG A 162 5.74 13.57 2.44
CA ARG A 162 5.23 13.77 3.80
C ARG A 162 3.88 13.11 3.95
N PHE A 163 3.63 12.60 5.14
CA PHE A 163 2.30 12.12 5.47
C PHE A 163 1.31 13.27 5.66
N SER A 164 0.05 13.01 5.36
CA SER A 164 -1.04 13.85 5.82
C SER A 164 -1.17 13.74 7.35
N SER A 165 -1.68 14.77 7.98
CA SER A 165 -1.93 14.79 9.44
C SER A 165 -2.73 13.56 9.89
N GLY A 166 -2.35 12.99 11.03
CA GLY A 166 -2.97 11.80 11.61
C GLY A 166 -2.61 10.47 10.92
N ARG A 167 -1.59 10.43 10.05
CA ARG A 167 -1.10 9.20 9.40
C ARG A 167 0.38 9.01 9.64
N LEU A 168 0.72 8.40 10.79
CA LEU A 168 2.11 8.20 11.22
C LEU A 168 2.93 9.51 11.22
N GLU A 169 2.28 10.61 11.50
CA GLU A 169 2.93 11.93 11.56
C GLU A 169 3.85 12.01 12.78
N VAL A 170 5.11 12.36 12.56
CA VAL A 170 6.09 12.50 13.64
C VAL A 170 6.17 13.94 14.12
N ILE A 171 5.72 14.20 15.35
CA ILE A 171 5.72 15.49 16.01
C ILE A 171 6.79 15.47 17.11
N LYS A 172 7.85 16.24 16.94
CA LYS A 172 8.95 16.37 17.92
C LYS A 172 8.71 17.58 18.81
N THR A 173 8.74 17.35 20.13
CA THR A 173 8.72 18.42 21.15
C THR A 173 10.00 18.37 21.97
N ASP A 174 10.22 19.36 22.83
CA ASP A 174 11.40 19.41 23.72
C ASP A 174 11.45 18.25 24.74
N ARG A 175 10.33 17.60 25.02
CA ARG A 175 10.21 16.58 26.08
C ARG A 175 9.93 15.18 25.56
N PHE A 176 9.24 15.04 24.44
CA PHE A 176 8.83 13.76 23.87
C PHE A 176 8.58 13.84 22.37
N THR A 177 8.56 12.70 21.72
CA THR A 177 8.14 12.56 20.33
C THR A 177 6.77 11.88 20.29
N ILE A 178 5.85 12.44 19.53
CA ILE A 178 4.54 11.86 19.26
C ILE A 178 4.57 11.24 17.86
N ILE A 179 4.00 10.05 17.73
CA ILE A 179 3.63 9.46 16.43
C ILE A 179 2.12 9.50 16.39
N ASP A 180 1.57 10.40 15.58
CA ASP A 180 0.14 10.57 15.42
C ASP A 180 -0.34 9.72 14.22
N ASP A 181 -1.13 8.67 14.51
CA ASP A 181 -1.78 7.77 13.55
C ASP A 181 -3.30 7.71 13.81
N SER A 182 -3.88 8.85 14.18
CA SER A 182 -5.26 8.95 14.67
C SER A 182 -6.34 9.03 13.58
N TYR A 183 -5.97 9.05 12.31
CA TYR A 183 -6.94 9.22 11.22
C TYR A 183 -7.95 8.07 11.14
N ASN A 184 -7.51 6.84 11.29
CA ASN A 184 -8.34 5.64 11.29
C ASN A 184 -7.62 4.48 11.97
N ALA A 185 -8.35 3.49 12.48
CA ALA A 185 -7.80 2.32 13.12
C ALA A 185 -8.33 1.04 12.46
N SER A 186 -7.41 0.10 12.18
CA SER A 186 -7.70 -1.27 11.76
C SER A 186 -6.72 -2.23 12.43
N PRO A 187 -7.02 -3.53 12.53
CA PRO A 187 -6.09 -4.49 13.15
C PRO A 187 -4.69 -4.44 12.54
N GLU A 188 -4.57 -4.30 11.22
CA GLU A 188 -3.29 -4.23 10.53
C GLU A 188 -2.54 -2.93 10.82
N SER A 189 -3.24 -1.78 10.79
CA SER A 189 -2.61 -0.47 11.07
C SER A 189 -2.20 -0.37 12.53
N MET A 190 -3.03 -0.84 13.48
CA MET A 190 -2.70 -0.86 14.91
C MET A 190 -1.47 -1.72 15.20
N LYS A 191 -1.40 -2.94 14.66
CA LYS A 191 -0.22 -3.80 14.77
C LYS A 191 1.02 -3.14 14.19
N SER A 192 0.90 -2.45 13.07
CA SER A 192 2.00 -1.73 12.42
C SER A 192 2.48 -0.57 13.28
N GLY A 193 1.57 0.26 13.82
CA GLY A 193 1.88 1.36 14.72
C GLY A 193 2.57 0.91 16.01
N LEU A 194 2.05 -0.16 16.63
CA LEU A 194 2.67 -0.75 17.82
C LEU A 194 4.06 -1.32 17.55
N LYS A 195 4.28 -1.94 16.39
CA LYS A 195 5.59 -2.42 15.96
C LYS A 195 6.59 -1.27 15.82
N ILE A 196 6.18 -0.17 15.21
CA ILE A 196 7.00 1.05 15.08
C ILE A 196 7.33 1.62 16.46
N LEU A 197 6.34 1.74 17.35
CA LEU A 197 6.55 2.19 18.72
C LEU A 197 7.54 1.29 19.47
N ASN A 198 7.39 -0.03 19.33
CA ASN A 198 8.27 -1.01 19.97
C ASN A 198 9.72 -0.94 19.47
N SER A 199 9.94 -0.67 18.19
CA SER A 199 11.27 -0.54 17.59
C SER A 199 11.94 0.81 17.91
N SER A 200 11.21 1.77 18.47
CA SER A 200 11.76 3.09 18.82
C SER A 200 12.82 2.99 19.94
N LYS A 201 13.86 3.83 19.87
CA LYS A 201 14.96 3.89 20.85
C LYS A 201 14.61 4.69 22.11
N ALA A 202 13.33 4.91 22.42
CA ALA A 202 12.90 5.67 23.60
C ALA A 202 13.06 4.85 24.89
N SER A 203 13.44 5.51 25.98
CA SER A 203 13.52 4.91 27.33
C SER A 203 12.16 4.53 27.90
N ARG A 204 11.11 5.28 27.50
CA ARG A 204 9.71 5.00 27.86
C ARG A 204 8.84 5.11 26.62
N ARG A 205 7.98 4.13 26.41
CA ARG A 205 7.01 4.08 25.30
C ARG A 205 5.62 4.06 25.88
N VAL A 206 4.72 4.84 25.31
CA VAL A 206 3.32 4.92 25.72
C VAL A 206 2.47 4.83 24.44
N ALA A 207 1.53 3.91 24.41
CA ALA A 207 0.51 3.84 23.37
C ALA A 207 -0.82 4.35 23.92
N ILE A 208 -1.49 5.20 23.15
CA ILE A 208 -2.87 5.65 23.40
C ILE A 208 -3.68 5.11 22.23
N LEU A 209 -4.52 4.12 22.51
CA LEU A 209 -5.25 3.37 21.48
C LEU A 209 -6.73 3.72 21.59
N GLY A 210 -7.37 3.93 20.44
CA GLY A 210 -8.82 4.04 20.33
C GLY A 210 -9.44 2.74 19.79
N ASP A 211 -10.76 2.72 19.67
CA ASP A 211 -11.50 1.59 19.14
C ASP A 211 -11.27 1.42 17.63
N MET A 212 -11.35 0.17 17.18
CA MET A 212 -11.40 -0.17 15.77
C MET A 212 -12.85 -0.44 15.36
N TYR A 213 -13.32 0.24 14.33
CA TYR A 213 -14.69 0.13 13.81
C TYR A 213 -14.79 -0.82 12.62
N GLU A 214 -16.03 -1.19 12.25
CA GLU A 214 -16.35 -1.98 11.05
C GLU A 214 -15.76 -3.41 11.04
N LEU A 215 -15.59 -4.02 12.22
CA LEU A 215 -15.03 -5.37 12.38
C LEU A 215 -16.10 -6.46 12.46
N GLY A 216 -17.39 -6.08 12.57
CA GLY A 216 -18.50 -7.02 12.70
C GLY A 216 -18.34 -7.95 13.91
N ASP A 217 -18.67 -9.23 13.72
CA ASP A 217 -18.64 -10.25 14.77
C ASP A 217 -17.23 -10.57 15.28
N GLU A 218 -16.18 -10.18 14.55
CA GLU A 218 -14.79 -10.41 14.94
C GLU A 218 -14.23 -9.30 15.85
N SER A 219 -15.03 -8.28 16.19
CA SER A 219 -14.59 -7.08 16.91
C SER A 219 -13.91 -7.41 18.24
N GLU A 220 -14.51 -8.25 19.08
CA GLU A 220 -13.98 -8.63 20.38
C GLU A 220 -12.61 -9.31 20.25
N ALA A 221 -12.52 -10.34 19.41
CA ALA A 221 -11.28 -11.09 19.20
C ALA A 221 -10.14 -10.27 18.58
N LEU A 222 -10.46 -9.21 17.82
CA LEU A 222 -9.47 -8.35 17.18
C LEU A 222 -8.98 -7.20 18.07
N HIS A 223 -9.72 -6.91 19.18
CA HIS A 223 -9.29 -5.95 20.20
C HIS A 223 -8.47 -6.60 21.34
N GLU A 224 -8.48 -7.93 21.45
CA GLU A 224 -7.65 -8.71 22.37
C GLU A 224 -6.22 -8.96 21.83
#